data_117d8a24258ae7a202c3837162ad9307
#
_entry.id   117d8a24258ae7a202c3837162ad9307
#
_cell.length_a   1.000
_cell.length_b   1.000
_cell.length_c   1.000
_cell.angle_alpha   90.00
_cell.angle_beta   90.00
_cell.angle_gamma   90.00
#
_symmetry.space_group_name_H-M   'P 1'
#
loop_
_entity.id
_entity.type
_entity.pdbx_description
1 polymer ?
#
loop_
_entity_poly.entity_id
_entity_poly.type
_entity_poly.pdbx_seq_one_letter_code
_entity_poly.pdbx_strand_id
1 'polypeptide(L)'
;VLGNQGALLGNAMTWWDHGTGSVWSQPLGEAVMGPRTGDRLELMAAQLTSWGTWKEDNPTTVALDAPARGSGFRLESMTIVVDFGDESGVYPVSILTEHGPANDLIAGVPIAVVLDPKTTDRWKVFHRRVGDQILTLSVSGDDLVDLETGTIWDPSNGRALSGRLSGEILDVLPGFTSFEKDARTFWPDAKVWQG
;
A
#
# COMPACT_ATOMS: atom_id res chain seq x y z
N VAL A 1 5.04 13.91 -20.43
CA VAL A 1 6.15 12.98 -20.11
C VAL A 1 6.85 13.49 -18.87
N LEU A 2 6.96 12.62 -17.84
CA LEU A 2 7.71 12.91 -16.63
C LEU A 2 9.16 12.42 -16.78
N GLY A 3 10.10 13.19 -16.27
CA GLY A 3 11.52 12.86 -16.18
C GLY A 3 12.07 13.10 -14.78
N ASN A 4 13.22 12.53 -14.47
CA ASN A 4 13.90 12.81 -13.20
C ASN A 4 14.42 14.27 -13.20
N GLN A 5 14.04 15.04 -12.18
CA GLN A 5 14.45 16.45 -12.06
C GLN A 5 15.87 16.60 -11.48
N GLY A 6 16.40 15.56 -10.82
CA GLY A 6 17.75 15.52 -10.27
C GLY A 6 17.93 16.18 -8.90
N ALA A 7 16.88 16.77 -8.32
CA ALA A 7 16.88 17.27 -6.95
C ALA A 7 16.02 16.41 -6.04
N LEU A 8 16.20 16.57 -4.73
CA LEU A 8 15.42 15.90 -3.70
C LEU A 8 14.58 16.93 -2.93
N LEU A 9 13.36 16.57 -2.64
CA LEU A 9 12.49 17.24 -1.67
C LEU A 9 12.31 16.30 -0.49
N GLY A 10 12.74 16.69 0.72
CA GLY A 10 12.61 15.86 1.93
C GLY A 10 13.27 14.47 1.82
N ASN A 11 14.37 14.31 1.13
CA ASN A 11 15.07 13.06 0.75
C ASN A 11 14.38 12.21 -0.33
N ALA A 12 13.22 12.59 -0.84
CA ALA A 12 12.54 11.87 -1.91
C ALA A 12 12.77 12.54 -3.27
N MET A 13 12.69 11.73 -4.31
CA MET A 13 12.87 12.16 -5.69
C MET A 13 11.78 13.13 -6.12
N THR A 14 12.13 14.05 -7.01
CA THR A 14 11.19 14.90 -7.72
C THR A 14 11.20 14.59 -9.21
N TRP A 15 10.01 14.74 -9.82
CA TRP A 15 9.81 14.52 -11.24
C TRP A 15 9.63 15.85 -11.96
N TRP A 16 10.16 15.94 -13.17
CA TRP A 16 10.00 17.07 -14.07
C TRP A 16 8.94 16.75 -15.13
N ASP A 17 7.91 17.57 -15.24
CA ASP A 17 6.96 17.49 -16.35
C ASP A 17 7.46 18.32 -17.54
N HIS A 18 7.85 17.65 -18.60
CA HIS A 18 8.35 18.29 -19.82
C HIS A 18 7.29 19.11 -20.54
N GLY A 19 6.00 18.84 -20.34
CA GLY A 19 4.91 19.55 -21.01
C GLY A 19 4.63 20.92 -20.41
N THR A 20 4.74 21.05 -19.09
CA THR A 20 4.38 22.29 -18.37
C THR A 20 5.55 22.94 -17.64
N GLY A 21 6.69 22.23 -17.51
CA GLY A 21 7.80 22.68 -16.69
C GLY A 21 7.54 22.61 -15.18
N SER A 22 6.53 21.85 -14.77
CA SER A 22 6.21 21.69 -13.34
C SER A 22 7.07 20.61 -12.69
N VAL A 23 7.35 20.79 -11.39
CA VAL A 23 8.05 19.82 -10.55
C VAL A 23 7.06 19.14 -9.63
N TRP A 24 7.12 17.81 -9.58
CA TRP A 24 6.21 16.97 -8.82
C TRP A 24 6.96 16.25 -7.70
N SER A 25 6.38 16.23 -6.51
CA SER A 25 6.85 15.38 -5.41
C SER A 25 6.49 13.93 -5.68
N GLN A 26 7.46 13.02 -5.64
CA GLN A 26 7.21 11.60 -5.81
C GLN A 26 6.29 11.04 -4.72
N PRO A 27 6.54 11.27 -3.41
CA PRO A 27 5.70 10.69 -2.37
C PRO A 27 4.27 11.23 -2.35
N LEU A 28 4.12 12.55 -2.56
CA LEU A 28 2.80 13.21 -2.48
C LEU A 28 1.99 13.08 -3.77
N GLY A 29 2.62 12.77 -4.91
CA GLY A 29 1.96 12.86 -6.20
C GLY A 29 1.47 14.27 -6.53
N GLU A 30 2.05 15.31 -5.90
CA GLU A 30 1.60 16.69 -6.01
C GLU A 30 2.64 17.55 -6.75
N ALA A 31 2.15 18.46 -7.60
CA ALA A 31 2.98 19.47 -8.22
C ALA A 31 3.36 20.53 -7.17
N VAL A 32 4.65 20.58 -6.82
CA VAL A 32 5.18 21.46 -5.77
C VAL A 32 5.78 22.75 -6.32
N MET A 33 5.99 22.83 -7.64
CA MET A 33 6.52 24.03 -8.31
C MET A 33 6.07 24.08 -9.77
N GLY A 34 5.91 25.29 -10.29
CA GLY A 34 5.59 25.56 -11.70
C GLY A 34 4.10 25.80 -11.94
N PRO A 35 3.66 25.83 -13.22
CA PRO A 35 2.29 26.18 -13.59
C PRO A 35 1.19 25.28 -13.01
N ARG A 36 1.53 24.07 -12.61
CA ARG A 36 0.58 23.10 -12.06
C ARG A 36 0.66 22.96 -10.53
N THR A 37 1.34 23.87 -9.85
CA THR A 37 1.46 23.82 -8.37
C THR A 37 0.09 23.64 -7.70
N GLY A 38 0.00 22.63 -6.83
CA GLY A 38 -1.23 22.22 -6.12
C GLY A 38 -2.05 21.15 -6.84
N ASP A 39 -1.78 20.86 -8.12
CA ASP A 39 -2.42 19.71 -8.79
C ASP A 39 -1.93 18.40 -8.18
N ARG A 40 -2.82 17.43 -8.06
CA ARG A 40 -2.52 16.09 -7.54
C ARG A 40 -2.78 15.01 -8.58
N LEU A 41 -1.91 14.01 -8.59
CA LEU A 41 -2.10 12.77 -9.34
C LEU A 41 -3.00 11.83 -8.54
N GLU A 42 -3.84 11.09 -9.24
CA GLU A 42 -4.62 10.01 -8.65
C GLU A 42 -3.70 8.84 -8.27
N LEU A 43 -3.76 8.41 -7.02
CA LEU A 43 -3.03 7.24 -6.55
C LEU A 43 -3.80 5.97 -6.92
N MET A 44 -3.19 5.14 -7.73
CA MET A 44 -3.76 3.84 -8.11
C MET A 44 -3.36 2.77 -7.11
N ALA A 45 -4.28 1.83 -6.84
CA ALA A 45 -3.94 0.65 -6.07
C ALA A 45 -2.84 -0.15 -6.76
N ALA A 46 -1.74 -0.37 -6.06
CA ALA A 46 -0.58 -1.10 -6.54
C ALA A 46 -0.15 -2.17 -5.53
N GLN A 47 0.74 -3.04 -5.95
CA GLN A 47 1.29 -4.09 -5.11
C GLN A 47 2.81 -4.06 -5.16
N LEU A 48 3.44 -4.07 -4.00
CA LEU A 48 4.83 -4.44 -3.86
C LEU A 48 4.91 -5.93 -3.50
N THR A 49 5.78 -6.66 -4.18
CA THR A 49 6.00 -8.08 -3.91
C THR A 49 7.41 -8.47 -4.37
N SER A 50 7.91 -9.62 -3.93
CA SER A 50 9.15 -10.16 -4.45
C SER A 50 8.98 -10.67 -5.88
N TRP A 51 10.07 -10.69 -6.65
CA TRP A 51 10.06 -11.30 -7.98
C TRP A 51 9.67 -12.78 -7.93
N GLY A 52 10.12 -13.53 -6.90
CA GLY A 52 9.78 -14.92 -6.70
C GLY A 52 8.27 -15.12 -6.61
N THR A 53 7.63 -14.46 -5.65
CA THR A 53 6.18 -14.51 -5.44
C THR A 53 5.41 -14.05 -6.68
N TRP A 54 5.84 -12.94 -7.31
CA TRP A 54 5.22 -12.49 -8.56
C TRP A 54 5.29 -13.54 -9.67
N LYS A 55 6.45 -14.19 -9.82
CA LYS A 55 6.67 -15.20 -10.87
C LYS A 55 5.84 -16.46 -10.66
N GLU A 56 5.60 -16.86 -9.43
CA GLU A 56 4.71 -17.97 -9.08
C GLU A 56 3.26 -17.67 -9.49
N ASP A 57 2.77 -16.47 -9.17
CA ASP A 57 1.41 -16.05 -9.52
C ASP A 57 1.26 -15.75 -11.02
N ASN A 58 2.36 -15.37 -11.70
CA ASN A 58 2.37 -14.94 -13.10
C ASN A 58 3.46 -15.66 -13.91
N PRO A 59 3.33 -16.96 -14.16
CA PRO A 59 4.40 -17.80 -14.73
C PRO A 59 4.86 -17.40 -16.13
N THR A 60 4.02 -16.68 -16.89
CA THR A 60 4.34 -16.21 -18.26
C THR A 60 5.02 -14.84 -18.29
N THR A 61 5.18 -14.19 -17.11
CA THR A 61 5.82 -12.88 -17.05
C THR A 61 7.31 -12.96 -17.39
N VAL A 62 7.84 -11.90 -17.95
CA VAL A 62 9.26 -11.75 -18.30
C VAL A 62 9.84 -10.55 -17.55
N ALA A 63 11.08 -10.67 -17.08
CA ALA A 63 11.84 -9.57 -16.53
C ALA A 63 12.74 -8.95 -17.59
N LEU A 64 13.09 -7.67 -17.42
CA LEU A 64 14.19 -7.09 -18.16
C LEU A 64 15.49 -7.79 -17.75
N ASP A 65 16.31 -8.14 -18.75
CA ASP A 65 17.65 -8.66 -18.50
C ASP A 65 18.53 -7.52 -17.98
N ALA A 66 18.68 -7.48 -16.67
CA ALA A 66 19.50 -6.49 -15.98
C ALA A 66 20.49 -7.23 -15.06
N PRO A 67 21.72 -6.69 -14.90
CA PRO A 67 22.66 -7.29 -13.97
C PRO A 67 22.03 -7.34 -12.57
N ALA A 68 22.06 -8.54 -11.97
CA ALA A 68 21.57 -8.76 -10.62
C ALA A 68 22.38 -7.91 -9.63
N ARG A 69 21.82 -6.77 -9.22
CA ARG A 69 22.31 -6.01 -8.08
C ARG A 69 21.38 -6.30 -6.92
N GLY A 70 21.92 -6.94 -5.89
CA GLY A 70 21.19 -7.10 -4.64
C GLY A 70 20.75 -5.71 -4.14
N SER A 71 19.47 -5.48 -4.02
CA SER A 71 18.95 -4.15 -3.64
C SER A 71 19.15 -3.83 -2.16
N GLY A 72 19.39 -4.83 -1.32
CA GLY A 72 19.35 -4.66 0.14
C GLY A 72 17.99 -4.17 0.67
N PHE A 73 16.98 -4.11 -0.22
CA PHE A 73 15.63 -3.72 0.15
C PHE A 73 14.98 -4.80 1.02
N ARG A 74 14.47 -4.40 2.18
CA ARG A 74 13.78 -5.29 3.12
C ARG A 74 12.43 -4.66 3.45
N LEU A 75 11.35 -5.35 3.13
CA LEU A 75 10.00 -4.86 3.38
C LEU A 75 9.77 -4.61 4.89
N GLU A 76 10.33 -5.45 5.76
CA GLU A 76 10.20 -5.33 7.22
C GLU A 76 10.71 -3.98 7.78
N SER A 77 11.60 -3.30 7.06
CA SER A 77 12.12 -1.98 7.43
C SER A 77 11.31 -0.81 6.85
N MET A 78 10.21 -1.12 6.18
CA MET A 78 9.36 -0.14 5.54
C MET A 78 8.09 0.11 6.35
N THR A 79 7.39 1.14 5.97
CA THR A 79 6.04 1.43 6.43
C THR A 79 5.09 1.53 5.24
N ILE A 80 3.84 1.15 5.45
CA ILE A 80 2.77 1.35 4.47
C ILE A 80 2.07 2.65 4.83
N VAL A 81 1.86 3.50 3.83
CA VAL A 81 1.13 4.75 3.97
C VAL A 81 -0.19 4.64 3.22
N VAL A 82 -1.27 4.99 3.91
CA VAL A 82 -2.61 5.19 3.32
C VAL A 82 -2.94 6.66 3.47
N ASP A 83 -3.15 7.33 2.36
CA ASP A 83 -3.40 8.77 2.32
C ASP A 83 -4.68 9.06 1.51
N PHE A 84 -5.69 9.63 2.17
CA PHE A 84 -6.93 10.07 1.56
C PHE A 84 -7.04 11.61 1.50
N GLY A 85 -5.90 12.30 1.64
CA GLY A 85 -5.82 13.76 1.55
C GLY A 85 -6.07 14.46 2.87
N ASP A 86 -7.26 14.31 3.45
CA ASP A 86 -7.64 14.96 4.71
C ASP A 86 -7.08 14.23 5.94
N GLU A 87 -6.87 12.93 5.82
CA GLU A 87 -6.32 12.08 6.88
C GLU A 87 -5.43 11.00 6.28
N SER A 88 -4.33 10.71 6.94
CA SER A 88 -3.40 9.65 6.53
C SER A 88 -3.02 8.76 7.70
N GLY A 89 -2.77 7.49 7.38
CA GLY A 89 -2.30 6.46 8.31
C GLY A 89 -0.95 5.89 7.88
N VAL A 90 -0.13 5.58 8.87
CA VAL A 90 1.20 4.97 8.69
C VAL A 90 1.24 3.67 9.46
N TYR A 91 1.55 2.58 8.77
CA TYR A 91 1.49 1.22 9.27
C TYR A 91 2.87 0.57 9.11
N PRO A 92 3.70 0.56 10.18
CA PRO A 92 5.01 -0.11 10.13
C PRO A 92 4.85 -1.59 9.85
N VAL A 93 5.58 -2.10 8.85
CA VAL A 93 5.49 -3.51 8.45
C VAL A 93 5.91 -4.44 9.59
N SER A 94 6.89 -4.05 10.41
CA SER A 94 7.30 -4.82 11.59
C SER A 94 6.15 -5.02 12.58
N ILE A 95 5.33 -3.98 12.81
CA ILE A 95 4.18 -4.04 13.72
C ILE A 95 3.06 -4.89 13.12
N LEU A 96 2.78 -4.73 11.81
CA LEU A 96 1.84 -5.59 11.10
C LEU A 96 2.24 -7.08 11.16
N THR A 97 3.54 -7.37 11.10
CA THR A 97 4.05 -8.74 11.21
C THR A 97 3.81 -9.32 12.60
N GLU A 98 3.92 -8.51 13.64
CA GLU A 98 3.75 -8.93 15.03
C GLU A 98 2.27 -9.06 15.44
N HIS A 99 1.43 -8.10 15.01
CA HIS A 99 0.05 -7.97 15.48
C HIS A 99 -1.02 -8.41 14.46
N GLY A 100 -0.63 -8.68 13.22
CA GLY A 100 -1.57 -9.03 12.14
C GLY A 100 -2.18 -7.79 11.45
N PRO A 101 -3.35 -7.95 10.80
CA PRO A 101 -3.99 -6.88 10.03
C PRO A 101 -4.36 -5.66 10.88
N ALA A 102 -3.98 -4.47 10.41
CA ALA A 102 -4.44 -3.22 11.00
C ALA A 102 -5.85 -2.89 10.52
N ASN A 103 -6.84 -3.08 11.39
CA ASN A 103 -8.21 -2.65 11.14
C ASN A 103 -8.38 -1.21 11.64
N ASP A 104 -8.54 -0.25 10.74
CA ASP A 104 -8.56 1.17 11.09
C ASP A 104 -9.70 1.93 10.40
N LEU A 105 -9.81 3.22 10.70
CA LEU A 105 -10.72 4.18 10.08
C LEU A 105 -9.91 5.42 9.71
N ILE A 106 -9.75 5.69 8.42
CA ILE A 106 -9.02 6.85 7.89
C ILE A 106 -10.00 7.68 7.05
N ALA A 107 -10.13 8.96 7.35
CA ALA A 107 -11.09 9.88 6.71
C ALA A 107 -12.53 9.29 6.64
N GLY A 108 -12.94 8.58 7.67
CA GLY A 108 -14.25 7.91 7.72
C GLY A 108 -14.37 6.64 6.88
N VAL A 109 -13.30 6.20 6.20
CA VAL A 109 -13.25 4.98 5.41
C VAL A 109 -12.73 3.82 6.27
N PRO A 110 -13.52 2.74 6.49
CA PRO A 110 -13.06 1.57 7.22
C PRO A 110 -12.09 0.76 6.35
N ILE A 111 -10.84 0.69 6.76
CA ILE A 111 -9.76 0.02 6.03
C ILE A 111 -9.17 -1.14 6.83
N ALA A 112 -8.56 -2.10 6.12
CA ALA A 112 -7.62 -3.04 6.70
C ALA A 112 -6.32 -3.03 5.91
N VAL A 113 -5.20 -2.83 6.59
CA VAL A 113 -3.87 -3.03 6.01
C VAL A 113 -3.40 -4.43 6.35
N VAL A 114 -3.19 -5.24 5.34
CA VAL A 114 -2.96 -6.69 5.46
C VAL A 114 -1.62 -7.05 4.84
N LEU A 115 -0.77 -7.75 5.57
CA LEU A 115 0.33 -8.54 5.00
C LEU A 115 -0.21 -9.92 4.61
N ASP A 116 0.26 -10.47 3.51
CA ASP A 116 -0.07 -11.85 3.16
C ASP A 116 0.53 -12.80 4.22
N PRO A 117 -0.30 -13.57 4.93
CA PRO A 117 0.19 -14.41 6.01
C PRO A 117 1.12 -15.54 5.57
N LYS A 118 1.08 -15.92 4.28
CA LYS A 118 1.91 -17.01 3.74
C LYS A 118 3.31 -16.54 3.35
N THR A 119 3.41 -15.35 2.77
CA THR A 119 4.65 -14.89 2.16
C THR A 119 5.30 -13.73 2.91
N THR A 120 4.49 -12.91 3.60
CA THR A 120 4.89 -11.69 4.33
C THR A 120 5.68 -10.68 3.48
N ASP A 121 5.82 -10.92 2.17
CA ASP A 121 6.56 -10.09 1.22
C ASP A 121 5.66 -9.24 0.33
N ARG A 122 4.34 -9.31 0.54
CA ARG A 122 3.33 -8.50 -0.13
C ARG A 122 2.26 -8.01 0.85
N TRP A 123 1.64 -6.91 0.49
CA TRP A 123 0.59 -6.30 1.29
C TRP A 123 -0.53 -5.75 0.42
N LYS A 124 -1.69 -5.55 1.03
CA LYS A 124 -2.86 -4.88 0.44
C LYS A 124 -3.53 -4.00 1.47
N VAL A 125 -4.22 -2.97 0.97
CA VAL A 125 -5.20 -2.22 1.73
C VAL A 125 -6.58 -2.58 1.20
N PHE A 126 -7.46 -3.02 2.07
CA PHE A 126 -8.84 -3.36 1.73
C PHE A 126 -9.83 -2.42 2.38
N HIS A 127 -10.90 -2.10 1.67
CA HIS A 127 -12.09 -1.55 2.27
C HIS A 127 -12.81 -2.65 3.03
N ARG A 128 -13.06 -2.46 4.33
CA ARG A 128 -13.64 -3.50 5.20
C ARG A 128 -15.15 -3.63 5.17
N ARG A 129 -15.85 -2.87 4.32
CA ARG A 129 -17.31 -2.93 4.23
C ARG A 129 -17.74 -3.88 3.14
N VAL A 130 -18.63 -4.83 3.51
CA VAL A 130 -19.33 -5.71 2.58
C VAL A 130 -20.83 -5.55 2.83
N GLY A 131 -21.55 -4.99 1.89
CA GLY A 131 -22.94 -4.56 2.12
C GLY A 131 -23.04 -3.54 3.27
N ASP A 132 -23.89 -3.83 4.26
CA ASP A 132 -24.06 -2.97 5.45
C ASP A 132 -23.11 -3.34 6.61
N GLN A 133 -22.29 -4.38 6.45
CA GLN A 133 -21.42 -4.90 7.50
C GLN A 133 -20.00 -4.39 7.35
N ILE A 134 -19.39 -3.96 8.46
CA ILE A 134 -17.95 -3.66 8.53
C ILE A 134 -17.27 -4.86 9.17
N LEU A 135 -16.30 -5.43 8.47
CA LEU A 135 -15.59 -6.63 8.89
C LEU A 135 -14.35 -6.29 9.71
N THR A 136 -13.95 -7.19 10.60
CA THR A 136 -12.68 -7.19 11.31
C THR A 136 -11.81 -8.31 10.75
N LEU A 137 -10.80 -7.98 9.97
CA LEU A 137 -9.89 -8.95 9.40
C LEU A 137 -8.85 -9.41 10.43
N SER A 138 -8.56 -10.69 10.42
CA SER A 138 -7.60 -11.35 11.32
C SER A 138 -6.85 -12.45 10.56
N VAL A 139 -5.75 -12.94 11.12
CA VAL A 139 -4.99 -14.07 10.59
C VAL A 139 -5.26 -15.30 11.48
N SER A 140 -5.57 -16.42 10.85
CA SER A 140 -5.74 -17.72 11.50
C SER A 140 -4.91 -18.77 10.78
N GLY A 141 -3.73 -19.09 11.32
CA GLY A 141 -2.72 -19.86 10.60
C GLY A 141 -2.25 -19.10 9.36
N ASP A 142 -2.41 -19.69 8.19
CA ASP A 142 -2.04 -19.09 6.90
C ASP A 142 -3.23 -18.38 6.20
N ASP A 143 -4.38 -18.32 6.86
CA ASP A 143 -5.60 -17.78 6.26
C ASP A 143 -5.92 -16.38 6.78
N LEU A 144 -6.35 -15.50 5.87
CA LEU A 144 -7.00 -14.23 6.20
C LEU A 144 -8.49 -14.50 6.43
N VAL A 145 -9.01 -14.16 7.61
CA VAL A 145 -10.42 -14.41 7.98
C VAL A 145 -11.08 -13.16 8.52
N ASP A 146 -12.39 -13.01 8.38
CA ASP A 146 -13.15 -12.03 9.14
C ASP A 146 -13.76 -12.66 10.40
N LEU A 147 -13.81 -11.88 11.49
CA LEU A 147 -14.31 -12.35 12.78
C LEU A 147 -15.85 -12.42 12.84
N GLU A 148 -16.55 -11.66 12.02
CA GLU A 148 -18.00 -11.54 12.03
C GLU A 148 -18.69 -12.73 11.37
N THR A 149 -18.08 -13.29 10.32
CA THR A 149 -18.70 -14.37 9.53
C THR A 149 -17.86 -15.63 9.43
N GLY A 150 -16.57 -15.55 9.77
CA GLY A 150 -15.60 -16.64 9.59
C GLY A 150 -15.29 -16.94 8.12
N THR A 151 -15.56 -16.00 7.22
CA THR A 151 -15.21 -16.14 5.80
C THR A 151 -13.71 -16.06 5.62
N ILE A 152 -13.15 -16.94 4.78
CA ILE A 152 -11.74 -16.95 4.39
C ILE A 152 -11.59 -16.12 3.13
N TRP A 153 -10.62 -15.21 3.15
CA TRP A 153 -10.33 -14.24 2.10
C TRP A 153 -8.96 -14.48 1.47
N ASP A 154 -8.87 -14.25 0.16
CA ASP A 154 -7.59 -14.23 -0.55
C ASP A 154 -6.86 -12.90 -0.26
N PRO A 155 -5.72 -12.91 0.42
CA PRO A 155 -5.00 -11.69 0.77
C PRO A 155 -4.40 -10.98 -0.45
N SER A 156 -4.31 -11.63 -1.61
CA SER A 156 -3.75 -11.05 -2.83
C SER A 156 -4.75 -10.19 -3.61
N ASN A 157 -6.04 -10.52 -3.54
CA ASN A 157 -7.05 -9.88 -4.39
C ASN A 157 -8.39 -9.59 -3.68
N GLY A 158 -8.53 -9.95 -2.39
CA GLY A 158 -9.72 -9.69 -1.58
C GLY A 158 -10.93 -10.59 -1.87
N ARG A 159 -10.76 -11.66 -2.66
CA ARG A 159 -11.87 -12.58 -2.98
C ARG A 159 -12.19 -13.48 -1.78
N ALA A 160 -13.46 -13.64 -1.47
CA ALA A 160 -13.94 -14.65 -0.52
C ALA A 160 -13.76 -16.05 -1.11
N LEU A 161 -12.87 -16.85 -0.50
CA LEU A 161 -12.56 -18.21 -0.93
C LEU A 161 -13.58 -19.23 -0.43
N SER A 162 -14.07 -19.03 0.79
CA SER A 162 -15.07 -19.90 1.42
C SER A 162 -15.76 -19.18 2.58
N GLY A 163 -16.88 -19.70 3.03
CA GLY A 163 -17.61 -19.15 4.15
C GLY A 163 -18.90 -18.45 3.74
N ARG A 164 -19.45 -17.70 4.69
CA ARG A 164 -20.79 -17.09 4.56
C ARG A 164 -20.84 -16.00 3.48
N LEU A 165 -19.74 -15.31 3.23
CA LEU A 165 -19.64 -14.26 2.21
C LEU A 165 -19.00 -14.76 0.91
N SER A 166 -19.05 -16.08 0.65
CA SER A 166 -18.48 -16.67 -0.58
C SER A 166 -19.07 -15.99 -1.82
N GLY A 167 -18.18 -15.54 -2.73
CA GLY A 167 -18.52 -14.79 -3.94
C GLY A 167 -18.36 -13.28 -3.81
N GLU A 168 -18.24 -12.74 -2.59
CA GLU A 168 -17.92 -11.33 -2.36
C GLU A 168 -16.45 -11.04 -2.61
N ILE A 169 -16.13 -9.77 -2.82
CA ILE A 169 -14.78 -9.28 -3.03
C ILE A 169 -14.62 -7.99 -2.21
N LEU A 170 -13.55 -7.93 -1.42
CA LEU A 170 -13.13 -6.69 -0.76
C LEU A 170 -12.51 -5.75 -1.79
N ASP A 171 -12.95 -4.51 -1.82
CA ASP A 171 -12.34 -3.50 -2.69
C ASP A 171 -10.91 -3.20 -2.24
N VAL A 172 -9.98 -3.21 -3.21
CA VAL A 172 -8.59 -2.85 -2.96
C VAL A 172 -8.46 -1.33 -3.00
N LEU A 173 -7.94 -0.77 -1.93
CA LEU A 173 -7.70 0.67 -1.80
C LEU A 173 -6.23 1.00 -2.09
N PRO A 174 -5.95 2.24 -2.51
CA PRO A 174 -4.58 2.68 -2.75
C PRO A 174 -3.78 2.80 -1.44
N GLY A 175 -2.51 2.49 -1.56
CA GLY A 175 -1.50 2.67 -0.53
C GLY A 175 -0.12 2.51 -1.16
N PHE A 176 0.94 2.83 -0.45
CA PHE A 176 2.30 2.67 -0.94
C PHE A 176 3.28 2.46 0.21
N THR A 177 4.45 1.93 -0.12
CA THR A 177 5.54 1.77 0.85
C THR A 177 6.43 3.01 0.88
N SER A 178 6.86 3.37 2.09
CA SER A 178 7.82 4.44 2.33
C SER A 178 8.82 4.00 3.38
N PHE A 179 9.98 4.66 3.44
CA PHE A 179 10.83 4.60 4.63
C PHE A 179 10.15 5.36 5.77
N GLU A 180 10.28 4.89 6.99
CA GLU A 180 9.65 5.53 8.16
C GLU A 180 10.02 7.01 8.28
N LYS A 181 11.30 7.34 8.05
CA LYS A 181 11.77 8.73 8.08
C LYS A 181 11.07 9.60 7.04
N ASP A 182 10.86 9.08 5.84
CA ASP A 182 10.24 9.83 4.75
C ASP A 182 8.73 9.96 5.01
N ALA A 183 8.08 8.91 5.52
CA ALA A 183 6.68 8.98 5.94
C ALA A 183 6.46 10.09 6.99
N ARG A 184 7.31 10.18 8.00
CA ARG A 184 7.27 11.26 9.00
C ARG A 184 7.52 12.66 8.43
N THR A 185 8.27 12.75 7.33
CA THR A 185 8.59 14.03 6.67
C THR A 185 7.42 14.53 5.83
N PHE A 186 6.77 13.63 5.09
CA PHE A 186 5.71 14.00 4.15
C PHE A 186 4.31 13.96 4.75
N TRP A 187 4.11 13.16 5.80
CA TRP A 187 2.84 13.03 6.55
C TRP A 187 3.11 13.21 8.05
N PRO A 188 3.53 14.41 8.50
CA PRO A 188 3.91 14.64 9.90
C PRO A 188 2.74 14.43 10.88
N ASP A 189 1.50 14.66 10.42
CA ASP A 189 0.28 14.54 11.20
C ASP A 189 -0.41 13.18 11.03
N ALA A 190 0.20 12.26 10.26
CA ALA A 190 -0.38 10.93 10.05
C ALA A 190 -0.45 10.14 11.35
N LYS A 191 -1.56 9.43 11.53
CA LYS A 191 -1.74 8.48 12.60
C LYS A 191 -0.80 7.29 12.41
N VAL A 192 0.08 7.04 13.37
CA VAL A 192 0.96 5.87 13.34
C VAL A 192 0.28 4.73 14.11
N TRP A 193 0.01 3.64 13.43
CA TRP A 193 -0.57 2.44 14.02
C TRP A 193 0.44 1.72 14.93
N GLN A 194 0.00 1.28 16.10
CA GLN A 194 0.85 0.73 17.15
C GLN A 194 0.55 -0.76 17.48
N GLY A 195 -0.45 -1.36 16.80
CA GLY A 195 -0.92 -2.71 17.07
C GLY A 195 -2.20 -2.77 17.90
#